data_742bcaa4f13bb5db26426d3cec7d4132
#
_entry.id   742bcaa4f13bb5db26426d3cec7d4132
#
_cell.length_a   1.000
_cell.length_b   1.000
_cell.length_c   1.000
_cell.angle_alpha   90.00
_cell.angle_beta   90.00
_cell.angle_gamma   90.00
#
_symmetry.space_group_name_H-M   'P 1'
#
loop_
_entity.id
_entity.type
_entity.pdbx_description
1 polymer ?
#
loop_
_entity_poly.entity_id
_entity_poly.type
_entity_poly.pdbx_seq_one_letter_code
_entity_poly.pdbx_strand_id
1 'polypeptide(L)'
;METEYEKMIAGQLYNPQDPELRKLVSRSCKFQYTFNAERDDKRRSDLVKEWLGSTGESISMKPNFVCDYGINIHLGDNFYSNWNITMLDVCPITIGKNALFGPNCQLLTPIHPLDAQERISGVEYGAPITIGDNFWAGGGVTILPGVTLGNNVVVGAGSVVTKSYGDNVVLAGNPARIIKELDKM
;
A
#
# COMPACT_ATOMS: atom_id res chain seq x y z
N MET A 1 -12.76 -15.53 20.71
CA MET A 1 -12.11 -14.23 20.97
C MET A 1 -11.45 -13.82 19.67
N GLU A 2 -11.59 -12.58 19.30
CA GLU A 2 -10.95 -12.00 18.10
C GLU A 2 -9.43 -12.00 18.29
N THR A 3 -8.68 -12.44 17.29
CA THR A 3 -7.20 -12.45 17.30
C THR A 3 -6.66 -11.04 17.09
N GLU A 4 -5.40 -10.79 17.46
CA GLU A 4 -4.76 -9.48 17.19
C GLU A 4 -4.64 -9.21 15.68
N TYR A 5 -4.52 -10.25 14.84
CA TYR A 5 -4.58 -10.12 13.38
C TYR A 5 -5.96 -9.65 12.89
N GLU A 6 -7.04 -10.24 13.39
CA GLU A 6 -8.40 -9.83 13.02
C GLU A 6 -8.69 -8.38 13.42
N LYS A 7 -8.27 -7.97 14.63
CA LYS A 7 -8.36 -6.56 15.07
C LYS A 7 -7.57 -5.63 14.14
N MET A 8 -6.34 -6.00 13.84
CA MET A 8 -5.43 -5.21 12.99
C MET A 8 -6.05 -4.93 11.62
N ILE A 9 -6.49 -5.96 10.90
CA ILE A 9 -7.06 -5.79 9.56
C ILE A 9 -8.43 -5.09 9.56
N ALA A 10 -9.15 -5.15 10.71
CA ALA A 10 -10.41 -4.41 10.92
C ALA A 10 -10.20 -2.95 11.33
N GLY A 11 -8.95 -2.49 11.48
CA GLY A 11 -8.63 -1.12 11.86
C GLY A 11 -8.86 -0.81 13.34
N GLN A 12 -8.97 -1.82 14.18
CA GLN A 12 -9.10 -1.66 15.62
C GLN A 12 -7.73 -1.54 16.29
N LEU A 13 -7.71 -1.08 17.55
CA LEU A 13 -6.49 -1.11 18.36
C LEU A 13 -6.05 -2.56 18.60
N TYR A 14 -4.79 -2.83 18.31
CA TYR A 14 -4.17 -4.15 18.46
C TYR A 14 -2.76 -4.06 19.04
N ASN A 15 -2.25 -5.19 19.50
CA ASN A 15 -0.89 -5.30 20.03
C ASN A 15 0.07 -5.83 18.95
N PRO A 16 0.96 -5.01 18.35
CA PRO A 16 1.89 -5.43 17.31
C PRO A 16 2.98 -6.41 17.82
N GLN A 17 3.11 -6.60 19.14
CA GLN A 17 4.04 -7.56 19.72
C GLN A 17 3.45 -8.99 19.83
N ASP A 18 2.22 -9.20 19.39
CA ASP A 18 1.60 -10.52 19.35
C ASP A 18 2.50 -11.54 18.63
N PRO A 19 2.69 -12.75 19.18
CA PRO A 19 3.59 -13.75 18.59
C PRO A 19 3.22 -14.20 17.18
N GLU A 20 1.93 -14.21 16.81
CA GLU A 20 1.46 -14.56 15.47
C GLU A 20 1.84 -13.45 14.48
N LEU A 21 1.56 -12.19 14.82
CA LEU A 21 1.93 -11.04 14.02
C LEU A 21 3.45 -10.96 13.81
N ARG A 22 4.24 -11.21 14.85
CA ARG A 22 5.71 -11.25 14.76
C ARG A 22 6.23 -12.33 13.80
N LYS A 23 5.55 -13.48 13.72
CA LYS A 23 5.87 -14.53 12.72
C LYS A 23 5.59 -14.05 11.31
N LEU A 24 4.46 -13.37 11.08
CA LEU A 24 4.10 -12.81 9.78
C LEU A 24 5.11 -11.74 9.33
N VAL A 25 5.50 -10.82 10.21
CA VAL A 25 6.57 -9.84 9.94
C VAL A 25 7.89 -10.55 9.58
N SER A 26 8.29 -11.57 10.36
CA SER A 26 9.52 -12.33 10.08
C SER A 26 9.48 -13.03 8.72
N ARG A 27 8.31 -13.57 8.33
CA ARG A 27 8.10 -14.13 6.98
C ARG A 27 8.26 -13.05 5.91
N SER A 28 7.61 -11.92 6.08
CA SER A 28 7.66 -10.78 5.15
C SER A 28 9.10 -10.28 4.98
N CYS A 29 9.86 -10.09 6.05
CA CYS A 29 11.26 -9.68 5.98
C CYS A 29 12.13 -10.62 5.11
N LYS A 30 11.91 -11.94 5.19
CA LYS A 30 12.66 -12.91 4.35
C LYS A 30 12.37 -12.70 2.87
N PHE A 31 11.09 -12.55 2.51
CA PHE A 31 10.70 -12.25 1.13
C PHE A 31 11.29 -10.92 0.66
N GLN A 32 11.21 -9.89 1.48
CA GLN A 32 11.73 -8.56 1.17
C GLN A 32 13.23 -8.58 0.85
N TYR A 33 14.04 -9.26 1.66
CA TYR A 33 15.47 -9.40 1.39
C TYR A 33 15.73 -10.16 0.09
N THR A 34 15.03 -11.28 -0.14
CA THR A 34 15.18 -12.09 -1.35
C THR A 34 14.76 -11.31 -2.59
N PHE A 35 13.60 -10.67 -2.57
CA PHE A 35 13.08 -9.86 -3.67
C PHE A 35 14.02 -8.71 -4.03
N ASN A 36 14.48 -7.95 -3.05
CA ASN A 36 15.31 -6.77 -3.28
C ASN A 36 16.74 -7.10 -3.75
N ALA A 37 17.22 -8.30 -3.48
CA ALA A 37 18.50 -8.81 -3.97
C ALA A 37 18.39 -9.47 -5.35
N GLU A 38 17.20 -9.87 -5.79
CA GLU A 38 16.98 -10.59 -7.04
C GLU A 38 17.16 -9.66 -8.25
N ARG A 39 17.89 -10.13 -9.27
CA ARG A 39 18.18 -9.37 -10.49
C ARG A 39 17.29 -9.75 -11.68
N ASP A 40 16.74 -10.94 -11.68
CA ASP A 40 15.86 -11.44 -12.74
C ASP A 40 14.43 -10.94 -12.53
N ASP A 41 13.89 -10.20 -13.53
CA ASP A 41 12.55 -9.60 -13.46
C ASP A 41 11.44 -10.65 -13.32
N LYS A 42 11.57 -11.79 -14.00
CA LYS A 42 10.57 -12.86 -13.93
C LYS A 42 10.56 -13.49 -12.54
N ARG A 43 11.74 -13.78 -11.98
CA ARG A 43 11.87 -14.34 -10.64
C ARG A 43 11.36 -13.37 -9.56
N ARG A 44 11.57 -12.05 -9.72
CA ARG A 44 10.94 -11.06 -8.83
C ARG A 44 9.41 -11.12 -8.90
N SER A 45 8.84 -11.25 -10.11
CA SER A 45 7.39 -11.39 -10.27
C SER A 45 6.86 -12.65 -9.58
N ASP A 46 7.56 -13.78 -9.68
CA ASP A 46 7.19 -15.02 -9.00
C ASP A 46 7.25 -14.86 -7.47
N LEU A 47 8.31 -14.24 -6.95
CA LEU A 47 8.45 -13.95 -5.51
C LEU A 47 7.31 -13.07 -4.96
N VAL A 48 6.90 -12.05 -5.71
CA VAL A 48 5.75 -11.18 -5.34
C VAL A 48 4.47 -11.99 -5.22
N LYS A 49 4.21 -12.91 -6.15
CA LYS A 49 3.02 -13.77 -6.14
C LYS A 49 2.98 -14.72 -4.94
N GLU A 50 4.16 -15.14 -4.44
CA GLU A 50 4.26 -15.97 -3.24
C GLU A 50 4.16 -15.16 -1.94
N TRP A 51 4.58 -13.90 -1.98
CA TRP A 51 4.69 -13.03 -0.81
C TRP A 51 3.39 -12.32 -0.47
N LEU A 52 2.75 -11.68 -1.48
CA LEU A 52 1.59 -10.83 -1.29
C LEU A 52 0.28 -11.62 -1.11
N GLY A 53 -0.72 -10.98 -0.55
CA GLY A 53 -2.03 -11.59 -0.30
C GLY A 53 -2.73 -12.07 -1.57
N SER A 54 -2.71 -11.27 -2.61
CA SER A 54 -3.13 -11.68 -3.96
C SER A 54 -2.54 -10.78 -5.03
N THR A 55 -2.38 -11.34 -6.24
CA THR A 55 -1.92 -10.58 -7.42
C THR A 55 -2.67 -11.04 -8.66
N GLY A 56 -2.76 -10.15 -9.66
CA GLY A 56 -3.09 -10.56 -11.04
C GLY A 56 -1.97 -11.37 -11.68
N GLU A 57 -2.15 -11.73 -12.95
CA GLU A 57 -1.16 -12.52 -13.70
C GLU A 57 0.08 -11.70 -14.06
N SER A 58 -0.13 -10.47 -14.51
CA SER A 58 0.93 -9.57 -14.99
C SER A 58 1.34 -8.57 -13.92
N ILE A 59 2.45 -8.85 -13.24
CA ILE A 59 3.00 -7.99 -12.17
C ILE A 59 4.46 -7.69 -12.47
N SER A 60 4.81 -6.40 -12.46
CA SER A 60 6.19 -5.94 -12.61
C SER A 60 6.55 -4.94 -11.53
N MET A 61 7.46 -5.29 -10.65
CA MET A 61 7.91 -4.42 -9.57
C MET A 61 9.43 -4.28 -9.59
N LYS A 62 9.91 -3.04 -9.52
CA LYS A 62 11.35 -2.77 -9.36
C LYS A 62 11.79 -2.91 -7.90
N PRO A 63 13.09 -3.18 -7.65
CA PRO A 63 13.62 -3.34 -6.30
C PRO A 63 13.48 -2.12 -5.38
N ASN A 64 13.83 -2.36 -4.12
CA ASN A 64 13.59 -1.56 -2.94
C ASN A 64 12.09 -1.42 -2.65
N PHE A 65 11.39 -2.57 -2.71
CA PHE A 65 10.03 -2.67 -2.19
C PHE A 65 10.08 -3.05 -0.71
N VAL A 66 9.30 -2.31 0.11
CA VAL A 66 9.22 -2.50 1.56
C VAL A 66 7.74 -2.58 1.97
N CYS A 67 7.40 -3.56 2.81
CA CYS A 67 6.09 -3.68 3.43
C CYS A 67 6.20 -4.32 4.82
N ASP A 68 5.13 -4.28 5.63
CA ASP A 68 5.11 -4.88 6.95
C ASP A 68 4.85 -6.39 6.88
N TYR A 69 3.75 -6.79 6.30
CA TYR A 69 3.27 -8.18 6.27
C TYR A 69 3.27 -8.79 4.85
N GLY A 70 2.97 -7.99 3.85
CA GLY A 70 2.77 -8.38 2.46
C GLY A 70 1.44 -9.09 2.20
N ILE A 71 0.97 -9.89 3.14
CA ILE A 71 -0.27 -10.68 3.00
C ILE A 71 -1.55 -9.83 2.95
N ASN A 72 -1.48 -8.57 3.36
CA ASN A 72 -2.60 -7.62 3.30
C ASN A 72 -2.55 -6.74 2.04
N ILE A 73 -1.64 -7.01 1.10
CA ILE A 73 -1.53 -6.29 -0.17
C ILE A 73 -2.18 -7.12 -1.27
N HIS A 74 -3.11 -6.50 -1.98
CA HIS A 74 -3.89 -7.11 -3.07
C HIS A 74 -3.74 -6.27 -4.33
N LEU A 75 -3.09 -6.82 -5.36
CA LEU A 75 -2.80 -6.14 -6.61
C LEU A 75 -3.61 -6.73 -7.76
N GLY A 76 -4.29 -5.87 -8.51
CA GLY A 76 -4.95 -6.26 -9.76
C GLY A 76 -3.97 -6.60 -10.87
N ASP A 77 -4.51 -7.01 -12.01
CA ASP A 77 -3.70 -7.37 -13.17
C ASP A 77 -3.04 -6.16 -13.82
N ASN A 78 -1.93 -6.40 -14.54
CA ASN A 78 -1.13 -5.37 -15.22
C ASN A 78 -0.64 -4.26 -14.27
N PHE A 79 -0.15 -4.66 -13.09
CA PHE A 79 0.43 -3.75 -12.10
C PHE A 79 1.91 -3.48 -12.43
N TYR A 80 2.29 -2.22 -12.38
CA TYR A 80 3.69 -1.79 -12.47
C TYR A 80 4.06 -0.85 -11.34
N SER A 81 5.20 -1.10 -10.69
CA SER A 81 5.83 -0.13 -9.80
C SER A 81 7.30 0.10 -10.11
N ASN A 82 7.70 1.35 -10.05
CA ASN A 82 9.08 1.78 -10.17
C ASN A 82 9.86 1.54 -8.86
N TRP A 83 11.07 2.04 -8.75
CA TRP A 83 11.99 1.86 -7.61
C TRP A 83 11.50 2.51 -6.32
N ASN A 84 11.87 1.91 -5.16
CA ASN A 84 11.70 2.47 -3.83
C ASN A 84 10.21 2.68 -3.45
N ILE A 85 9.42 1.63 -3.51
CA ILE A 85 8.02 1.66 -3.10
C ILE A 85 7.89 1.16 -1.66
N THR A 86 7.12 1.88 -0.84
CA THR A 86 6.75 1.48 0.52
C THR A 86 5.24 1.29 0.62
N MET A 87 4.81 0.11 1.07
CA MET A 87 3.41 -0.20 1.34
C MET A 87 3.30 -0.76 2.76
N LEU A 88 3.04 0.08 3.76
CA LEU A 88 2.85 -0.39 5.13
C LEU A 88 1.43 -0.94 5.27
N ASP A 89 1.32 -2.25 5.27
CA ASP A 89 0.07 -3.00 5.14
C ASP A 89 -0.45 -3.57 6.46
N VAL A 90 -0.50 -2.76 7.50
CA VAL A 90 -1.20 -3.06 8.75
C VAL A 90 -2.68 -3.35 8.47
N CYS A 91 -3.35 -2.50 7.72
CA CYS A 91 -4.66 -2.76 7.13
C CYS A 91 -4.55 -3.09 5.65
N PRO A 92 -5.60 -3.68 5.03
CA PRO A 92 -5.56 -4.02 3.61
C PRO A 92 -5.24 -2.84 2.69
N ILE A 93 -4.36 -3.10 1.71
CA ILE A 93 -4.09 -2.23 0.57
C ILE A 93 -4.58 -2.97 -0.67
N THR A 94 -5.65 -2.45 -1.27
CA THR A 94 -6.27 -3.05 -2.47
C THR A 94 -6.09 -2.11 -3.65
N ILE A 95 -5.49 -2.59 -4.73
CA ILE A 95 -5.21 -1.82 -5.95
C ILE A 95 -5.80 -2.56 -7.14
N GLY A 96 -6.59 -1.85 -7.94
CA GLY A 96 -7.22 -2.38 -9.16
C GLY A 96 -6.24 -2.66 -10.29
N LYS A 97 -6.79 -2.93 -11.47
CA LYS A 97 -6.03 -3.27 -12.70
C LYS A 97 -5.36 -2.04 -13.31
N ASN A 98 -4.29 -2.28 -14.07
CA ASN A 98 -3.57 -1.27 -14.85
C ASN A 98 -3.02 -0.13 -13.99
N ALA A 99 -2.57 -0.41 -12.78
CA ALA A 99 -1.99 0.60 -11.90
C ALA A 99 -0.51 0.83 -12.19
N LEU A 100 -0.11 2.10 -12.29
CA LEU A 100 1.26 2.53 -12.54
C LEU A 100 1.75 3.41 -11.38
N PHE A 101 2.87 3.04 -10.76
CA PHE A 101 3.51 3.81 -9.71
C PHE A 101 4.88 4.31 -10.14
N GLY A 102 5.09 5.63 -10.08
CA GLY A 102 6.41 6.25 -10.17
C GLY A 102 7.30 5.88 -8.97
N PRO A 103 8.59 6.24 -9.00
CA PRO A 103 9.51 5.90 -7.92
C PRO A 103 9.20 6.65 -6.62
N ASN A 104 9.63 6.08 -5.49
CA ASN A 104 9.52 6.66 -4.15
C ASN A 104 8.08 6.91 -3.68
N CYS A 105 7.11 6.13 -4.15
CA CYS A 105 5.73 6.23 -3.68
C CYS A 105 5.53 5.46 -2.36
N GLN A 106 4.60 5.97 -1.53
CA GLN A 106 4.28 5.40 -0.22
C GLN A 106 2.76 5.26 -0.06
N LEU A 107 2.31 4.09 0.39
CA LEU A 107 0.95 3.80 0.81
C LEU A 107 1.01 3.40 2.29
N LEU A 108 0.40 4.19 3.15
CA LEU A 108 0.59 4.07 4.59
C LEU A 108 -0.76 3.81 5.25
N THR A 109 -0.97 2.59 5.77
CA THR A 109 -2.20 2.24 6.49
C THR A 109 -2.11 2.38 8.00
N PRO A 110 -0.90 2.31 8.65
CA PRO A 110 -0.78 2.41 10.10
C PRO A 110 -1.13 3.79 10.64
N ILE A 111 -1.71 3.81 11.83
CA ILE A 111 -2.03 5.01 12.62
C ILE A 111 -1.65 4.75 14.07
N HIS A 112 -0.90 5.67 14.68
CA HIS A 112 -0.63 5.64 16.11
C HIS A 112 -1.59 6.56 16.86
N PRO A 113 -1.99 6.23 18.09
CA PRO A 113 -2.80 7.10 18.94
C PRO A 113 -2.19 8.50 19.09
N LEU A 114 -3.06 9.52 19.02
CA LEU A 114 -2.61 10.91 19.22
C LEU A 114 -2.29 11.18 20.69
N ASP A 115 -2.99 10.52 21.62
CA ASP A 115 -2.64 10.56 23.04
C ASP A 115 -1.25 9.94 23.27
N ALA A 116 -0.40 10.66 23.97
CA ALA A 116 0.99 10.26 24.18
C ALA A 116 1.13 9.03 25.07
N GLN A 117 0.29 8.88 26.10
CA GLN A 117 0.34 7.72 27.01
C GLN A 117 -0.14 6.46 26.29
N GLU A 118 -1.22 6.56 25.51
CA GLU A 118 -1.71 5.47 24.73
C GLU A 118 -0.69 5.05 23.65
N ARG A 119 -0.06 6.00 22.96
CA ARG A 119 0.98 5.70 21.96
C ARG A 119 2.21 5.02 22.57
N ILE A 120 2.65 5.45 23.77
CA ILE A 120 3.79 4.85 24.48
C ILE A 120 3.48 3.43 24.93
N SER A 121 2.22 3.05 25.14
CA SER A 121 1.84 1.67 25.46
C SER A 121 2.17 0.69 24.33
N GLY A 122 2.45 1.19 23.12
CA GLY A 122 2.86 0.41 21.97
C GLY A 122 1.71 -0.14 21.12
N VAL A 123 0.46 0.22 21.45
CA VAL A 123 -0.70 -0.14 20.61
C VAL A 123 -0.75 0.74 19.36
N GLU A 124 -1.30 0.19 18.30
CA GLU A 124 -1.56 0.90 17.06
C GLU A 124 -2.86 0.42 16.42
N TYR A 125 -3.32 1.13 15.42
CA TYR A 125 -4.47 0.77 14.59
C TYR A 125 -4.19 1.20 13.15
N GLY A 126 -5.12 1.01 12.24
CA GLY A 126 -4.92 1.40 10.86
C GLY A 126 -6.23 1.72 10.15
N ALA A 127 -6.10 2.13 8.91
CA ALA A 127 -7.25 2.25 8.02
C ALA A 127 -6.86 1.80 6.60
N PRO A 128 -7.71 1.02 5.91
CA PRO A 128 -7.38 0.45 4.61
C PRO A 128 -7.23 1.52 3.54
N ILE A 129 -6.41 1.20 2.53
CA ILE A 129 -6.30 2.02 1.31
C ILE A 129 -6.88 1.22 0.15
N THR A 130 -7.77 1.85 -0.62
CA THR A 130 -8.37 1.25 -1.81
C THR A 130 -8.14 2.15 -3.03
N ILE A 131 -7.64 1.58 -4.11
CA ILE A 131 -7.38 2.27 -5.38
C ILE A 131 -8.07 1.48 -6.49
N GLY A 132 -8.89 2.16 -7.29
CA GLY A 132 -9.59 1.57 -8.43
C GLY A 132 -8.67 1.27 -9.63
N ASP A 133 -9.29 0.96 -10.76
CA ASP A 133 -8.60 0.61 -12.00
C ASP A 133 -7.99 1.83 -12.70
N ASN A 134 -6.97 1.61 -13.54
CA ASN A 134 -6.33 2.62 -14.38
C ASN A 134 -5.72 3.80 -13.59
N PHE A 135 -5.10 3.49 -12.47
CA PHE A 135 -4.46 4.46 -11.59
C PHE A 135 -3.05 4.81 -12.06
N TRP A 136 -2.68 6.08 -11.95
CA TRP A 136 -1.29 6.51 -12.15
C TRP A 136 -0.82 7.48 -11.06
N ALA A 137 0.23 7.11 -10.34
CA ALA A 137 0.98 7.98 -9.44
C ALA A 137 2.30 8.41 -10.05
N GLY A 138 2.55 9.72 -10.09
CA GLY A 138 3.88 10.27 -10.31
C GLY A 138 4.86 9.91 -9.19
N GLY A 139 6.15 10.20 -9.35
CA GLY A 139 7.14 9.90 -8.31
C GLY A 139 6.91 10.66 -7.01
N GLY A 140 7.23 10.01 -5.87
CA GLY A 140 7.16 10.63 -4.54
C GLY A 140 5.74 10.88 -4.02
N VAL A 141 4.74 10.21 -4.56
CA VAL A 141 3.35 10.30 -4.07
C VAL A 141 3.23 9.55 -2.73
N THR A 142 2.55 10.17 -1.76
CA THR A 142 2.17 9.55 -0.48
C THR A 142 0.66 9.47 -0.37
N ILE A 143 0.12 8.28 -0.07
CA ILE A 143 -1.31 8.04 0.18
C ILE A 143 -1.48 7.68 1.66
N LEU A 144 -2.32 8.44 2.37
CA LEU A 144 -2.54 8.31 3.81
C LEU A 144 -3.62 7.27 4.15
N PRO A 145 -3.66 6.83 5.43
CA PRO A 145 -4.63 5.82 5.88
C PRO A 145 -6.08 6.21 5.59
N GLY A 146 -6.89 5.22 5.23
CA GLY A 146 -8.33 5.37 4.99
C GLY A 146 -8.71 5.97 3.63
N VAL A 147 -7.74 6.24 2.77
CA VAL A 147 -8.00 6.84 1.44
C VAL A 147 -8.57 5.80 0.49
N THR A 148 -9.67 6.16 -0.16
CA THR A 148 -10.23 5.45 -1.32
C THR A 148 -10.16 6.35 -2.54
N LEU A 149 -9.54 5.85 -3.61
CA LEU A 149 -9.49 6.48 -4.93
C LEU A 149 -10.30 5.63 -5.92
N GLY A 150 -11.13 6.30 -6.70
CA GLY A 150 -11.91 5.65 -7.76
C GLY A 150 -11.05 5.21 -8.96
N ASN A 151 -11.72 4.95 -10.08
CA ASN A 151 -11.08 4.54 -11.33
C ASN A 151 -10.54 5.76 -12.10
N ASN A 152 -9.51 5.53 -12.93
CA ASN A 152 -8.93 6.56 -13.80
C ASN A 152 -8.49 7.81 -13.01
N VAL A 153 -7.78 7.58 -11.89
CA VAL A 153 -7.22 8.65 -11.07
C VAL A 153 -5.73 8.82 -11.35
N VAL A 154 -5.32 10.05 -11.59
CA VAL A 154 -3.91 10.43 -11.77
C VAL A 154 -3.48 11.29 -10.60
N VAL A 155 -2.33 10.99 -10.00
CA VAL A 155 -1.76 11.77 -8.89
C VAL A 155 -0.41 12.35 -9.31
N GLY A 156 -0.31 13.66 -9.34
CA GLY A 156 0.92 14.39 -9.69
C GLY A 156 2.06 14.11 -8.72
N ALA A 157 3.29 14.14 -9.22
CA ALA A 157 4.50 13.86 -8.44
C ALA A 157 4.61 14.74 -7.18
N GLY A 158 5.11 14.16 -6.07
CA GLY A 158 5.30 14.84 -4.78
C GLY A 158 4.01 15.16 -4.02
N SER A 159 2.87 14.63 -4.46
CA SER A 159 1.58 14.88 -3.81
C SER A 159 1.38 14.04 -2.56
N VAL A 160 0.63 14.59 -1.58
CA VAL A 160 0.16 13.87 -0.39
C VAL A 160 -1.35 13.79 -0.42
N VAL A 161 -1.88 12.58 -0.65
CA VAL A 161 -3.31 12.30 -0.71
C VAL A 161 -3.83 12.02 0.68
N THR A 162 -4.64 12.94 1.22
CA THR A 162 -5.10 12.93 2.62
C THR A 162 -6.59 12.61 2.77
N LYS A 163 -7.31 12.45 1.67
CA LYS A 163 -8.74 12.11 1.64
C LYS A 163 -9.12 11.38 0.36
N SER A 164 -10.28 10.77 0.37
CA SER A 164 -10.82 10.01 -0.76
C SER A 164 -11.32 10.90 -1.91
N TYR A 165 -11.25 10.36 -3.13
CA TYR A 165 -11.73 10.98 -4.35
C TYR A 165 -12.40 9.94 -5.25
N GLY A 166 -13.41 10.39 -6.02
CA GLY A 166 -14.07 9.56 -7.03
C GLY A 166 -13.25 9.38 -8.30
N ASP A 167 -13.93 8.88 -9.33
CA ASP A 167 -13.35 8.56 -10.63
C ASP A 167 -12.95 9.79 -11.45
N ASN A 168 -12.07 9.57 -12.44
CA ASN A 168 -11.77 10.50 -13.54
C ASN A 168 -11.24 11.85 -13.07
N VAL A 169 -10.25 11.87 -12.19
CA VAL A 169 -9.66 13.11 -11.67
C VAL A 169 -8.14 13.09 -11.72
N VAL A 170 -7.56 14.27 -11.86
CA VAL A 170 -6.13 14.53 -11.64
C VAL A 170 -5.98 15.28 -10.32
N LEU A 171 -5.18 14.71 -9.43
CA LEU A 171 -4.89 15.26 -8.11
C LEU A 171 -3.45 15.79 -8.08
N ALA A 172 -3.20 16.90 -7.40
CA ALA A 172 -1.84 17.35 -7.12
C ALA A 172 -1.76 18.19 -5.84
N GLY A 173 -0.56 18.25 -5.26
CA GLY A 173 -0.23 19.11 -4.11
C GLY A 173 -0.14 18.39 -2.77
N ASN A 174 0.19 19.14 -1.73
CA ASN A 174 0.23 18.71 -0.34
C ASN A 174 -0.51 19.74 0.54
N PRO A 175 -1.74 19.42 1.04
CA PRO A 175 -2.51 18.23 0.69
C PRO A 175 -3.03 18.25 -0.74
N ALA A 176 -3.17 17.09 -1.38
CA ALA A 176 -3.63 16.96 -2.75
C ALA A 176 -5.06 17.48 -2.95
N ARG A 177 -5.28 18.12 -4.11
CA ARG A 177 -6.60 18.63 -4.54
C ARG A 177 -6.83 18.26 -6.00
N ILE A 178 -8.09 18.21 -6.42
CA ILE A 178 -8.46 18.08 -7.84
C ILE A 178 -7.94 19.32 -8.57
N ILE A 179 -7.11 19.12 -9.58
CA ILE A 179 -6.60 20.16 -10.48
C ILE A 179 -7.17 20.03 -11.88
N LYS A 180 -7.75 18.88 -12.21
CA LYS A 180 -8.40 18.62 -13.49
C LYS A 180 -9.38 17.46 -13.36
N GLU A 181 -10.50 17.52 -14.05
CA GLU A 181 -11.38 16.39 -14.32
C GLU A 181 -11.01 15.77 -15.66
N LEU A 182 -11.12 14.44 -15.76
CA LEU A 182 -10.85 13.69 -16.99
C LEU A 182 -12.15 13.25 -17.64
N ASP A 183 -12.14 13.01 -18.94
CA ASP A 183 -13.27 12.44 -19.64
C ASP A 183 -13.55 11.01 -19.13
N LYS A 184 -14.82 10.64 -19.09
CA LYS A 184 -15.22 9.27 -18.74
C LYS A 184 -14.70 8.32 -19.80
N MET A 185 -14.05 7.26 -19.34
CA MET A 185 -13.63 6.16 -20.19
C MET A 185 -14.83 5.31 -20.62
#